data_810056670742e42a8757ace8459780b6
#
_entry.id   810056670742e42a8757ace8459780b6
#
_cell.length_a   1.000
_cell.length_b   1.000
_cell.length_c   1.000
_cell.angle_alpha   90.00
_cell.angle_beta   90.00
_cell.angle_gamma   90.00
#
_symmetry.space_group_name_H-M   'P 1'
#
loop_
_entity.id
_entity.type
_entity.pdbx_description
1 polymer ?
#
loop_
_entity_poly.entity_id
_entity_poly.type
_entity_poly.pdbx_seq_one_letter_code
_entity_poly.pdbx_strand_id
1 'polypeptide(L)'
;KRMEGREVFSSTLTIRKNLGEAVIEKVEATIVLDYGKDARFFLNGYQTWTHSPEHSMDGRERGLHGIPSFIKNKYNLSGYGDYSFVEYPNRKGLLHGFSYMTIREGDNFTLLSSLDERPGWTIFHLDAERKVLTLTRDAKGQKVNGEYDAFSLFLAKGTEEEVYSAWFHALGLTTVARPLAGYSSWYNRYQDISEETIREDLKGAKEILRKGDLFQIDDGWEIAVGQWDHDERKFPKGLKPLVDEIHDSGFLAGLWLAPFVAEENSSLFKEHKSWLLSRDGEGYKCGCNWSGFWALDIDDKEVIDYLRKTFDKVFNEWGFD
;
A
#
# COMPACT_ATOMS: atom_id res chain seq x y z
N LYS A 1 -6.05 16.47 24.06
CA LYS A 1 -5.02 16.58 25.13
C LYS A 1 -3.88 17.43 24.59
N ARG A 2 -3.53 18.53 25.25
CA ARG A 2 -2.25 19.23 25.02
C ARG A 2 -1.17 18.44 25.76
N MET A 3 -0.17 17.97 25.05
CA MET A 3 1.10 17.54 25.62
C MET A 3 2.03 18.78 25.57
N GLU A 4 2.83 19.03 26.59
CA GLU A 4 3.70 20.22 26.68
C GLU A 4 4.55 20.39 25.42
N GLY A 5 4.41 21.56 24.79
CA GLY A 5 5.15 21.93 23.56
C GLY A 5 4.62 21.34 22.25
N ARG A 6 3.54 20.55 22.26
CA ARG A 6 2.99 19.86 21.08
C ARG A 6 1.51 20.15 20.93
N GLU A 7 1.08 20.41 19.71
CA GLU A 7 -0.33 20.46 19.37
C GLU A 7 -0.74 19.12 18.71
N VAL A 8 -1.45 18.29 19.47
CA VAL A 8 -2.00 17.00 18.98
C VAL A 8 -3.50 17.01 19.20
N PHE A 9 -4.24 16.79 18.12
CA PHE A 9 -5.70 16.69 18.14
C PHE A 9 -6.13 15.39 17.50
N SER A 10 -7.08 14.71 18.11
CA SER A 10 -7.86 13.66 17.46
C SER A 10 -9.34 13.96 17.58
N SER A 11 -10.09 13.72 16.54
CA SER A 11 -11.54 13.94 16.51
C SER A 11 -12.21 12.92 15.61
N THR A 12 -13.35 12.40 16.06
CA THR A 12 -14.23 11.56 15.27
C THR A 12 -15.50 12.31 14.93
N LEU A 13 -15.85 12.38 13.66
CA LEU A 13 -17.12 12.89 13.17
C LEU A 13 -18.06 11.72 12.92
N THR A 14 -19.04 11.55 13.81
CA THR A 14 -20.07 10.52 13.69
C THR A 14 -21.37 11.12 13.16
N ILE A 15 -21.91 10.54 12.11
CA ILE A 15 -23.24 10.87 11.58
C ILE A 15 -24.25 9.92 12.21
N ARG A 16 -25.27 10.48 12.87
CA ARG A 16 -26.34 9.69 13.49
C ARG A 16 -27.65 9.90 12.74
N LYS A 17 -28.30 8.79 12.41
CA LYS A 17 -29.62 8.81 11.80
C LYS A 17 -30.59 7.98 12.64
N ASN A 18 -31.64 8.62 13.11
CA ASN A 18 -32.64 7.99 13.99
C ASN A 18 -33.77 7.26 13.24
N LEU A 19 -33.74 7.17 11.92
CA LEU A 19 -34.82 6.69 11.07
C LEU A 19 -34.36 5.61 10.10
N GLY A 20 -34.10 4.37 10.60
CA GLY A 20 -33.88 3.19 9.77
C GLY A 20 -32.66 3.23 8.83
N GLU A 21 -32.60 2.31 7.86
CA GLU A 21 -31.51 2.17 6.88
C GLU A 21 -31.36 3.41 5.99
N ALA A 22 -30.12 3.80 5.75
CA ALA A 22 -29.77 4.84 4.78
C ALA A 22 -28.67 4.34 3.84
N VAL A 23 -28.63 4.90 2.64
CA VAL A 23 -27.55 4.70 1.68
C VAL A 23 -26.73 5.98 1.62
N ILE A 24 -25.40 5.83 1.75
CA ILE A 24 -24.49 6.97 1.67
C ILE A 24 -24.35 7.38 0.21
N GLU A 25 -24.59 8.65 -0.09
CA GLU A 25 -24.33 9.22 -1.41
C GLU A 25 -22.97 9.92 -1.43
N LYS A 26 -22.64 10.71 -0.41
CA LYS A 26 -21.40 11.45 -0.28
C LYS A 26 -21.10 11.73 1.18
N VAL A 27 -19.82 11.61 1.55
CA VAL A 27 -19.29 12.07 2.84
C VAL A 27 -18.13 13.00 2.55
N GLU A 28 -18.24 14.24 3.01
CA GLU A 28 -17.25 15.29 2.76
C GLU A 28 -17.09 16.20 3.97
N ALA A 29 -15.84 16.62 4.23
CA ALA A 29 -15.52 17.64 5.20
C ALA A 29 -14.47 18.60 4.61
N THR A 30 -14.53 19.87 5.00
CA THR A 30 -13.61 20.89 4.53
C THR A 30 -12.86 21.52 5.71
N ILE A 31 -11.55 21.66 5.57
CA ILE A 31 -10.65 22.24 6.55
C ILE A 31 -9.93 23.41 5.89
N VAL A 32 -9.93 24.57 6.54
CA VAL A 32 -9.10 25.71 6.14
C VAL A 32 -7.75 25.54 6.81
N LEU A 33 -6.70 25.54 6.00
CA LEU A 33 -5.32 25.38 6.46
C LEU A 33 -4.65 26.75 6.58
N ASP A 34 -3.61 26.83 7.41
CA ASP A 34 -2.74 28.00 7.50
C ASP A 34 -1.29 27.58 7.35
N TYR A 35 -0.61 28.16 6.35
CA TYR A 35 0.80 27.94 6.04
C TYR A 35 1.35 29.07 5.17
N GLY A 36 2.67 29.24 5.18
CA GLY A 36 3.37 30.26 4.39
C GLY A 36 3.53 29.89 2.91
N LYS A 37 4.08 30.82 2.15
CA LYS A 37 4.29 30.67 0.69
C LYS A 37 5.34 29.60 0.31
N ASP A 38 6.24 29.29 1.22
CA ASP A 38 7.33 28.33 0.99
C ASP A 38 6.98 26.92 1.50
N ALA A 39 5.73 26.70 1.89
CA ALA A 39 5.24 25.40 2.35
C ALA A 39 5.41 24.32 1.28
N ARG A 40 5.75 23.12 1.75
CA ARG A 40 5.85 21.91 0.95
C ARG A 40 4.80 20.90 1.40
N PHE A 41 4.23 20.18 0.45
CA PHE A 41 3.12 19.26 0.70
C PHE A 41 3.47 17.87 0.23
N PHE A 42 3.41 16.91 1.12
CA PHE A 42 3.40 15.50 0.78
C PHE A 42 1.98 14.98 0.96
N LEU A 43 1.45 14.31 -0.06
CA LEU A 43 0.18 13.59 0.00
C LEU A 43 0.48 12.12 -0.31
N ASN A 44 0.10 11.23 0.60
CA ASN A 44 0.37 9.81 0.44
C ASN A 44 -0.38 9.25 -0.77
N GLY A 45 0.33 8.53 -1.63
CA GLY A 45 -0.25 7.95 -2.83
C GLY A 45 -1.14 6.75 -2.55
N TYR A 46 -1.95 6.38 -3.54
CA TYR A 46 -2.89 5.27 -3.45
C TYR A 46 -2.21 3.91 -3.20
N GLN A 47 -1.04 3.70 -3.83
CA GLN A 47 -0.28 2.45 -3.75
C GLN A 47 1.22 2.72 -3.87
N THR A 48 2.04 1.68 -3.62
CA THR A 48 3.50 1.79 -3.62
C THR A 48 4.12 2.30 -4.92
N TRP A 49 3.47 2.13 -6.06
CA TRP A 49 3.93 2.63 -7.36
C TRP A 49 3.44 4.05 -7.66
N THR A 50 2.59 4.62 -6.82
CA THR A 50 2.16 6.00 -6.99
C THR A 50 3.33 6.93 -6.74
N HIS A 51 3.61 7.82 -7.70
CA HIS A 51 4.61 8.85 -7.51
C HIS A 51 4.12 9.88 -6.48
N SER A 52 4.72 9.87 -5.31
CA SER A 52 4.32 10.69 -4.15
C SER A 52 5.49 11.59 -3.73
N PRO A 53 5.77 12.67 -4.46
CA PRO A 53 6.82 13.61 -4.09
C PRO A 53 6.31 14.64 -3.07
N GLU A 54 7.24 15.37 -2.47
CA GLU A 54 6.93 16.62 -1.80
C GLU A 54 6.72 17.74 -2.84
N HIS A 55 5.51 18.26 -2.93
CA HIS A 55 5.11 19.32 -3.85
C HIS A 55 5.34 20.72 -3.25
N SER A 56 5.61 21.70 -4.12
CA SER A 56 5.49 23.12 -3.80
C SER A 56 4.04 23.60 -3.99
N MET A 57 3.78 24.88 -3.68
CA MET A 57 2.46 25.53 -3.86
C MET A 57 1.90 25.40 -5.29
N ASP A 58 2.77 25.32 -6.30
CA ASP A 58 2.40 25.18 -7.70
C ASP A 58 2.62 23.76 -8.25
N GLY A 59 2.75 22.79 -7.36
CA GLY A 59 2.80 21.37 -7.67
C GLY A 59 1.64 20.95 -8.57
N ARG A 60 1.86 19.94 -9.41
CA ARG A 60 0.87 19.48 -10.38
C ARG A 60 0.89 17.97 -10.51
N GLU A 61 -0.27 17.39 -10.45
CA GLU A 61 -0.50 15.97 -10.73
C GLU A 61 -1.11 15.82 -12.11
N ARG A 62 -0.36 15.18 -13.01
CA ARG A 62 -0.77 15.05 -14.42
C ARG A 62 -1.64 13.81 -14.67
N GLY A 63 -1.50 12.79 -13.86
CA GLY A 63 -2.16 11.51 -14.11
C GLY A 63 -1.86 11.00 -15.54
N LEU A 64 -2.89 10.53 -16.21
CA LEU A 64 -2.80 10.05 -17.60
C LEU A 64 -3.02 11.15 -18.67
N HIS A 65 -2.97 12.41 -18.30
CA HIS A 65 -3.09 13.51 -19.29
C HIS A 65 -1.96 13.46 -20.32
N GLY A 66 -2.33 13.62 -21.59
CA GLY A 66 -1.37 13.58 -22.71
C GLY A 66 -1.05 12.18 -23.24
N ILE A 67 -1.49 11.12 -22.59
CA ILE A 67 -1.35 9.75 -23.10
C ILE A 67 -2.50 9.46 -24.07
N PRO A 68 -2.25 9.03 -25.32
CA PRO A 68 -3.28 8.69 -26.29
C PRO A 68 -4.21 7.56 -25.78
N SER A 69 -5.51 7.65 -26.07
CA SER A 69 -6.51 6.71 -25.58
C SER A 69 -6.23 5.25 -25.97
N PHE A 70 -5.70 5.02 -27.18
CA PHE A 70 -5.37 3.67 -27.62
C PHE A 70 -4.26 3.02 -26.77
N ILE A 71 -3.31 3.83 -26.27
CA ILE A 71 -2.25 3.35 -25.36
C ILE A 71 -2.86 3.05 -23.98
N LYS A 72 -3.69 3.96 -23.47
CA LYS A 72 -4.37 3.77 -22.17
C LYS A 72 -5.17 2.47 -22.17
N ASN A 73 -5.94 2.23 -23.22
CA ASN A 73 -6.79 1.04 -23.34
C ASN A 73 -5.97 -0.24 -23.55
N LYS A 74 -4.93 -0.19 -24.43
CA LYS A 74 -4.08 -1.35 -24.71
C LYS A 74 -3.40 -1.89 -23.45
N TYR A 75 -2.94 -1.00 -22.59
CA TYR A 75 -2.19 -1.35 -21.38
C TYR A 75 -3.04 -1.23 -20.10
N ASN A 76 -4.34 -0.98 -20.22
CA ASN A 76 -5.26 -0.77 -19.09
C ASN A 76 -4.67 0.18 -18.02
N LEU A 77 -4.07 1.29 -18.45
CA LEU A 77 -3.32 2.19 -17.55
C LEU A 77 -4.19 2.77 -16.44
N SER A 78 -5.49 2.97 -16.67
CA SER A 78 -6.43 3.44 -15.65
C SER A 78 -6.69 2.41 -14.54
N GLY A 79 -6.43 1.14 -14.79
CA GLY A 79 -6.59 0.07 -13.79
C GLY A 79 -5.44 0.00 -12.77
N TYR A 80 -4.31 0.68 -13.05
CA TYR A 80 -3.13 0.64 -12.18
C TYR A 80 -3.04 1.76 -11.16
N GLY A 81 -4.03 2.62 -11.08
CA GLY A 81 -4.02 3.77 -10.18
C GLY A 81 -5.37 4.03 -9.57
N ASP A 82 -5.53 5.22 -9.07
CA ASP A 82 -6.69 5.70 -8.34
C ASP A 82 -7.74 6.39 -9.23
N TYR A 83 -7.66 6.20 -10.53
CA TYR A 83 -8.52 6.88 -11.53
C TYR A 83 -10.02 6.57 -11.42
N SER A 84 -10.38 5.53 -10.68
CA SER A 84 -11.78 5.22 -10.33
C SER A 84 -12.28 5.99 -9.10
N PHE A 85 -11.37 6.58 -8.31
CA PHE A 85 -11.66 7.30 -7.07
C PHE A 85 -11.52 8.80 -7.22
N VAL A 86 -10.55 9.25 -8.05
CA VAL A 86 -10.13 10.64 -8.13
C VAL A 86 -10.02 11.10 -9.59
N GLU A 87 -10.49 12.31 -9.85
CA GLU A 87 -10.21 13.01 -11.09
C GLU A 87 -8.92 13.82 -10.98
N TYR A 88 -8.10 13.77 -12.02
CA TYR A 88 -6.86 14.55 -12.11
C TYR A 88 -7.11 15.84 -12.87
N PRO A 89 -7.28 16.99 -12.22
CA PRO A 89 -7.57 18.25 -12.91
C PRO A 89 -6.38 18.79 -13.72
N ASN A 90 -5.17 18.24 -13.49
CA ASN A 90 -3.94 18.67 -14.14
C ASN A 90 -3.69 20.19 -14.02
N ARG A 91 -3.99 20.76 -12.86
CA ARG A 91 -3.86 22.20 -12.54
C ARG A 91 -2.87 22.37 -11.40
N LYS A 92 -2.15 23.50 -11.43
CA LYS A 92 -1.23 23.89 -10.36
C LYS A 92 -1.97 24.05 -9.04
N GLY A 93 -1.35 23.58 -7.97
CA GLY A 93 -1.85 23.68 -6.61
C GLY A 93 -3.02 22.75 -6.26
N LEU A 94 -3.55 22.00 -7.24
CA LEU A 94 -4.57 20.99 -6.96
C LEU A 94 -3.90 19.61 -6.87
N LEU A 95 -3.84 19.10 -5.64
CA LEU A 95 -3.16 17.86 -5.28
C LEU A 95 -4.13 16.94 -4.54
N HIS A 96 -3.88 15.63 -4.61
CA HIS A 96 -4.65 14.67 -3.82
C HIS A 96 -3.78 13.56 -3.23
N GLY A 97 -4.32 12.84 -2.28
CA GLY A 97 -3.70 11.68 -1.68
C GLY A 97 -4.65 10.93 -0.78
N PHE A 98 -4.15 9.87 -0.16
CA PHE A 98 -4.94 8.92 0.61
C PHE A 98 -4.39 8.77 2.02
N SER A 99 -5.29 8.68 2.99
CA SER A 99 -5.01 8.33 4.38
C SER A 99 -4.25 9.38 5.17
N TYR A 100 -3.23 10.05 4.60
CA TYR A 100 -2.53 11.14 5.29
C TYR A 100 -1.82 12.11 4.34
N MET A 101 -1.58 13.31 4.86
CA MET A 101 -0.76 14.33 4.22
C MET A 101 0.12 15.04 5.25
N THR A 102 1.19 15.67 4.76
CA THR A 102 2.05 16.51 5.57
C THR A 102 2.26 17.88 4.96
N ILE A 103 2.53 18.86 5.81
CA ILE A 103 2.92 20.23 5.44
C ILE A 103 4.26 20.50 6.13
N ARG A 104 5.28 20.84 5.36
CA ARG A 104 6.61 21.22 5.87
C ARG A 104 6.86 22.71 5.64
N GLU A 105 7.28 23.39 6.69
CA GLU A 105 7.67 24.81 6.68
C GLU A 105 8.99 24.97 7.45
N GLY A 106 10.13 24.82 6.76
CA GLY A 106 11.42 24.70 7.44
C GLY A 106 11.47 23.49 8.35
N ASP A 107 11.73 23.72 9.64
CA ASP A 107 11.77 22.65 10.65
C ASP A 107 10.38 22.35 11.26
N ASN A 108 9.37 23.15 10.93
CA ASN A 108 8.00 22.89 11.36
C ASN A 108 7.31 21.90 10.44
N PHE A 109 6.72 20.88 11.04
CA PHE A 109 6.05 19.81 10.36
C PHE A 109 4.63 19.63 10.89
N THR A 110 3.67 19.58 9.99
CA THR A 110 2.27 19.32 10.32
C THR A 110 1.82 18.06 9.61
N LEU A 111 1.22 17.12 10.33
CA LEU A 111 0.63 15.91 9.77
C LEU A 111 -0.88 15.90 10.04
N LEU A 112 -1.64 15.64 8.98
CA LEU A 112 -3.07 15.32 9.05
C LEU A 112 -3.25 13.90 8.54
N SER A 113 -3.96 13.06 9.29
CA SER A 113 -4.23 11.69 8.86
C SER A 113 -5.61 11.21 9.25
N SER A 114 -6.07 10.20 8.55
CA SER A 114 -7.13 9.33 9.03
C SER A 114 -6.56 8.33 10.05
N LEU A 115 -7.35 8.01 11.07
CA LEU A 115 -7.04 6.95 12.04
C LEU A 115 -7.82 5.66 11.77
N ASP A 116 -8.77 5.70 10.83
CA ASP A 116 -9.59 4.53 10.51
C ASP A 116 -10.04 4.57 9.04
N GLU A 117 -9.57 3.61 8.28
CA GLU A 117 -9.90 3.42 6.86
C GLU A 117 -10.92 2.29 6.62
N ARG A 118 -11.39 1.60 7.68
CA ARG A 118 -12.37 0.50 7.56
C ARG A 118 -13.69 0.93 6.94
N PRO A 119 -14.21 2.16 7.17
CA PRO A 119 -15.44 2.61 6.52
C PRO A 119 -15.26 3.01 5.05
N GLY A 120 -14.06 2.94 4.49
CA GLY A 120 -13.67 3.35 3.15
C GLY A 120 -12.45 4.27 3.16
N TRP A 121 -11.82 4.47 2.02
CA TRP A 121 -10.65 5.34 1.88
C TRP A 121 -10.98 6.79 2.28
N THR A 122 -10.08 7.41 3.05
CA THR A 122 -10.09 8.87 3.25
C THR A 122 -9.22 9.50 2.18
N ILE A 123 -9.83 10.26 1.30
CA ILE A 123 -9.16 10.94 0.19
C ILE A 123 -9.01 12.41 0.55
N PHE A 124 -7.79 12.92 0.43
CA PHE A 124 -7.38 14.28 0.71
C PHE A 124 -7.28 15.05 -0.61
N HIS A 125 -8.03 16.12 -0.77
CA HIS A 125 -7.98 17.01 -1.93
C HIS A 125 -7.52 18.38 -1.48
N LEU A 126 -6.29 18.75 -1.79
CA LEU A 126 -5.69 20.04 -1.42
C LEU A 126 -5.83 21.05 -2.57
N ASP A 127 -6.43 22.19 -2.29
CA ASP A 127 -6.26 23.43 -3.06
C ASP A 127 -5.22 24.28 -2.34
N ALA A 128 -3.97 24.16 -2.76
CA ALA A 128 -2.85 24.85 -2.10
C ALA A 128 -2.93 26.38 -2.23
N GLU A 129 -3.50 26.91 -3.32
CA GLU A 129 -3.66 28.35 -3.51
C GLU A 129 -4.70 28.93 -2.54
N ARG A 130 -5.84 28.24 -2.41
CA ARG A 130 -6.93 28.66 -1.51
C ARG A 130 -6.71 28.25 -0.07
N LYS A 131 -5.71 27.43 0.21
CA LYS A 131 -5.44 26.85 1.53
C LYS A 131 -6.63 26.04 2.07
N VAL A 132 -7.27 25.30 1.20
CA VAL A 132 -8.44 24.47 1.52
C VAL A 132 -8.10 23.01 1.30
N LEU A 133 -8.37 22.21 2.32
CA LEU A 133 -8.32 20.76 2.26
C LEU A 133 -9.74 20.22 2.33
N THR A 134 -10.15 19.49 1.29
CA THR A 134 -11.41 18.75 1.29
C THR A 134 -11.09 17.28 1.52
N LEU A 135 -11.71 16.69 2.52
CA LEU A 135 -11.68 15.27 2.81
C LEU A 135 -12.93 14.62 2.22
N THR A 136 -12.77 13.54 1.47
CA THR A 136 -13.89 12.71 1.04
C THR A 136 -13.69 11.28 1.52
N ARG A 137 -14.80 10.58 1.78
CA ARG A 137 -14.81 9.17 2.14
C ARG A 137 -15.31 8.34 0.95
N ASP A 138 -14.57 7.32 0.58
CA ASP A 138 -15.03 6.34 -0.41
C ASP A 138 -16.05 5.39 0.24
N ALA A 139 -17.29 5.83 0.28
CA ALA A 139 -18.41 5.13 0.94
C ALA A 139 -19.73 5.21 0.14
N LYS A 140 -19.65 5.68 -1.12
CA LYS A 140 -20.86 5.79 -1.95
C LYS A 140 -21.55 4.43 -2.16
N GLY A 141 -22.85 4.40 -1.92
CA GLY A 141 -23.65 3.17 -2.03
C GLY A 141 -23.63 2.30 -0.77
N GLN A 142 -22.81 2.61 0.23
CA GLN A 142 -22.76 1.86 1.47
C GLN A 142 -24.07 2.04 2.25
N LYS A 143 -24.62 0.92 2.72
CA LYS A 143 -25.80 0.91 3.57
C LYS A 143 -25.42 1.07 5.01
N VAL A 144 -26.08 1.98 5.72
CA VAL A 144 -25.85 2.25 7.13
C VAL A 144 -27.16 2.25 7.89
N ASN A 145 -27.12 1.77 9.12
CA ASN A 145 -28.26 1.75 10.02
C ASN A 145 -27.89 2.39 11.36
N GLY A 146 -28.46 3.54 11.68
CA GLY A 146 -28.21 4.29 12.91
C GLY A 146 -27.02 5.22 12.84
N GLU A 147 -25.81 4.75 13.12
CA GLU A 147 -24.60 5.58 13.20
C GLU A 147 -23.58 5.22 12.11
N TYR A 148 -22.84 6.22 11.69
CA TYR A 148 -21.72 6.07 10.74
C TYR A 148 -20.57 6.99 11.12
N ASP A 149 -19.41 6.43 11.39
CA ASP A 149 -18.19 7.18 11.67
C ASP A 149 -17.59 7.71 10.38
N ALA A 150 -17.98 8.92 10.01
CA ALA A 150 -17.59 9.54 8.75
C ALA A 150 -16.09 9.74 8.64
N PHE A 151 -15.46 10.28 9.68
CA PHE A 151 -14.03 10.52 9.76
C PHE A 151 -13.52 10.35 11.18
N SER A 152 -12.39 9.67 11.34
CA SER A 152 -11.57 9.69 12.55
C SER A 152 -10.23 10.30 12.18
N LEU A 153 -9.97 11.52 12.63
CA LEU A 153 -8.85 12.34 12.17
C LEU A 153 -7.84 12.59 13.27
N PHE A 154 -6.59 12.68 12.87
CA PHE A 154 -5.46 13.06 13.70
C PHE A 154 -4.74 14.26 13.08
N LEU A 155 -4.36 15.21 13.92
CA LEU A 155 -3.55 16.38 13.57
C LEU A 155 -2.43 16.52 14.58
N ALA A 156 -1.20 16.66 14.12
CA ALA A 156 -0.06 16.99 14.96
C ALA A 156 0.83 18.04 14.31
N LYS A 157 1.43 18.92 15.15
CA LYS A 157 2.46 19.88 14.77
C LYS A 157 3.68 19.73 15.68
N GLY A 158 4.87 19.86 15.13
CA GLY A 158 6.15 19.72 15.83
C GLY A 158 7.29 19.50 14.87
N THR A 159 8.36 18.87 15.32
CA THR A 159 9.38 18.31 14.43
C THR A 159 8.84 17.06 13.73
N GLU A 160 9.45 16.68 12.61
CA GLU A 160 9.03 15.49 11.85
C GLU A 160 9.01 14.23 12.73
N GLU A 161 10.09 13.98 13.50
CA GLU A 161 10.20 12.82 14.39
C GLU A 161 9.09 12.80 15.45
N GLU A 162 8.84 13.95 16.10
CA GLU A 162 7.79 14.07 17.12
C GLU A 162 6.41 13.78 16.57
N VAL A 163 6.13 14.30 15.39
CA VAL A 163 4.82 14.18 14.75
C VAL A 163 4.53 12.74 14.33
N TYR A 164 5.49 12.07 13.69
CA TYR A 164 5.35 10.66 13.32
C TYR A 164 5.26 9.75 14.56
N SER A 165 6.07 10.00 15.57
CA SER A 165 6.01 9.26 16.84
C SER A 165 4.64 9.37 17.51
N ALA A 166 4.07 10.59 17.56
CA ALA A 166 2.73 10.80 18.09
C ALA A 166 1.64 10.12 17.28
N TRP A 167 1.77 10.13 15.94
CA TRP A 167 0.83 9.46 15.04
C TRP A 167 0.87 7.94 15.20
N PHE A 168 2.04 7.32 15.18
CA PHE A 168 2.17 5.88 15.40
C PHE A 168 1.62 5.46 16.77
N HIS A 169 1.86 6.26 17.80
CA HIS A 169 1.26 6.01 19.11
C HIS A 169 -0.28 6.08 19.07
N ALA A 170 -0.85 7.06 18.34
CA ALA A 170 -2.31 7.19 18.17
C ALA A 170 -2.92 6.00 17.40
N LEU A 171 -2.18 5.41 16.46
CA LEU A 171 -2.55 4.19 15.74
C LEU A 171 -2.33 2.89 16.55
N GLY A 172 -1.74 2.99 17.75
CA GLY A 172 -1.36 1.82 18.54
C GLY A 172 -0.19 1.03 17.92
N LEU A 173 0.60 1.65 17.06
CA LEU A 173 1.75 1.02 16.41
C LEU A 173 2.99 1.19 17.27
N THR A 174 3.71 0.10 17.49
CA THR A 174 5.07 0.11 18.04
C THR A 174 6.04 -0.13 16.90
N THR A 175 6.86 0.86 16.60
CA THR A 175 7.88 0.72 15.55
C THR A 175 9.09 0.00 16.13
N VAL A 176 9.43 -1.12 15.54
CA VAL A 176 10.68 -1.85 15.78
C VAL A 176 11.63 -1.77 14.58
N ALA A 177 11.29 -0.89 13.63
CA ALA A 177 12.04 -0.74 12.40
C ALA A 177 13.47 -0.28 12.70
N ARG A 178 14.42 -0.98 12.12
CA ARG A 178 15.83 -0.60 12.07
C ARG A 178 16.21 -0.31 10.61
N PRO A 179 17.21 0.51 10.34
CA PRO A 179 17.75 0.62 8.99
C PRO A 179 18.14 -0.78 8.48
N LEU A 180 17.62 -1.17 7.34
CA LEU A 180 17.88 -2.44 6.71
C LEU A 180 18.42 -2.17 5.30
N ALA A 181 19.63 -2.67 5.04
CA ALA A 181 20.19 -2.75 3.70
C ALA A 181 20.02 -4.18 3.18
N GLY A 182 20.07 -4.35 1.87
CA GLY A 182 19.93 -5.70 1.35
C GLY A 182 20.09 -5.80 -0.16
N TYR A 183 20.01 -7.03 -0.61
CA TYR A 183 19.95 -7.44 -2.01
C TYR A 183 18.56 -7.96 -2.32
N SER A 184 18.05 -7.66 -3.52
CA SER A 184 16.88 -8.30 -4.11
C SER A 184 17.23 -8.80 -5.50
N SER A 185 16.86 -10.05 -5.80
CA SER A 185 17.11 -10.66 -7.11
C SER A 185 16.37 -9.97 -8.25
N TRP A 186 15.31 -9.22 -7.95
CA TRP A 186 14.49 -8.53 -8.95
C TRP A 186 15.30 -7.62 -9.86
N TYR A 187 16.12 -6.74 -9.29
CA TYR A 187 16.85 -5.74 -10.08
C TYR A 187 17.98 -6.29 -10.93
N ASN A 188 18.41 -7.51 -10.67
CA ASN A 188 19.45 -8.20 -11.43
C ASN A 188 18.88 -9.24 -12.41
N ARG A 189 17.85 -9.97 -12.00
CA ARG A 189 17.39 -11.18 -12.70
C ARG A 189 15.94 -11.11 -13.17
N TYR A 190 15.11 -10.21 -12.59
CA TYR A 190 13.65 -10.28 -12.74
C TYR A 190 13.15 -11.67 -12.34
N GLN A 191 12.25 -12.28 -13.13
CA GLN A 191 11.74 -13.63 -12.90
C GLN A 191 12.69 -14.74 -13.41
N ASP A 192 13.82 -14.39 -14.01
CA ASP A 192 14.79 -15.38 -14.52
C ASP A 192 15.76 -15.81 -13.41
N ILE A 193 15.21 -16.43 -12.39
CA ILE A 193 15.93 -16.96 -11.22
C ILE A 193 15.84 -18.48 -11.14
N SER A 194 16.86 -19.06 -10.55
CA SER A 194 16.96 -20.50 -10.27
C SER A 194 17.82 -20.72 -9.02
N GLU A 195 17.82 -21.95 -8.50
CA GLU A 195 18.69 -22.36 -7.40
C GLU A 195 20.16 -22.00 -7.66
N GLU A 196 20.63 -22.17 -8.91
CA GLU A 196 22.01 -21.85 -9.31
C GLU A 196 22.27 -20.35 -9.31
N THR A 197 21.38 -19.56 -9.95
CA THR A 197 21.57 -18.10 -10.05
C THR A 197 21.45 -17.42 -8.70
N ILE A 198 20.59 -17.90 -7.80
CA ILE A 198 20.49 -17.38 -6.44
C ILE A 198 21.75 -17.64 -5.63
N ARG A 199 22.39 -18.83 -5.78
CA ARG A 199 23.70 -19.11 -5.14
C ARG A 199 24.82 -18.26 -5.71
N GLU A 200 24.82 -18.00 -7.03
CA GLU A 200 25.77 -17.08 -7.65
C GLU A 200 25.65 -15.67 -7.06
N ASP A 201 24.41 -15.16 -6.95
CA ASP A 201 24.12 -13.84 -6.40
C ASP A 201 24.46 -13.79 -4.90
N LEU A 202 24.19 -14.84 -4.13
CA LEU A 202 24.56 -14.94 -2.72
C LEU A 202 26.09 -14.87 -2.52
N LYS A 203 26.85 -15.50 -3.41
CA LYS A 203 28.31 -15.41 -3.39
C LYS A 203 28.80 -13.97 -3.60
N GLY A 204 28.19 -13.24 -4.56
CA GLY A 204 28.51 -11.83 -4.78
C GLY A 204 28.07 -10.94 -3.61
N ALA A 205 26.91 -11.23 -3.03
CA ALA A 205 26.38 -10.48 -1.87
C ALA A 205 27.30 -10.52 -0.65
N LYS A 206 28.00 -11.63 -0.41
CA LYS A 206 28.96 -11.77 0.70
C LYS A 206 30.13 -10.77 0.65
N GLU A 207 30.44 -10.25 -0.52
CA GLU A 207 31.51 -9.24 -0.70
C GLU A 207 31.01 -7.80 -0.36
N ILE A 208 29.68 -7.58 -0.32
CA ILE A 208 29.08 -6.25 -0.24
C ILE A 208 28.25 -6.07 1.03
N LEU A 209 27.41 -7.07 1.36
CA LEU A 209 26.47 -7.00 2.47
C LEU A 209 27.15 -7.28 3.82
N ARG A 210 26.56 -6.75 4.87
CA ARG A 210 27.01 -6.92 6.26
C ARG A 210 26.15 -7.97 6.96
N LYS A 211 26.66 -8.53 8.02
CA LYS A 211 25.88 -9.43 8.88
C LYS A 211 24.59 -8.75 9.36
N GLY A 212 23.49 -9.43 9.15
CA GLY A 212 22.15 -8.95 9.48
C GLY A 212 21.47 -8.11 8.40
N ASP A 213 22.12 -7.89 7.24
CA ASP A 213 21.46 -7.34 6.05
C ASP A 213 20.53 -8.39 5.43
N LEU A 214 19.60 -7.95 4.58
CA LEU A 214 18.62 -8.79 3.92
C LEU A 214 19.17 -9.35 2.59
N PHE A 215 18.95 -10.63 2.34
CA PHE A 215 19.07 -11.24 1.03
C PHE A 215 17.69 -11.76 0.60
N GLN A 216 17.06 -11.10 -0.37
CA GLN A 216 15.71 -11.39 -0.81
C GLN A 216 15.68 -12.15 -2.14
N ILE A 217 14.97 -13.28 -2.14
CA ILE A 217 14.53 -13.97 -3.36
C ILE A 217 13.22 -13.32 -3.78
N ASP A 218 13.23 -12.63 -4.93
CA ASP A 218 12.10 -11.92 -5.48
C ASP A 218 11.23 -12.79 -6.39
N ASP A 219 10.20 -12.22 -7.03
CA ASP A 219 9.26 -12.86 -7.96
C ASP A 219 9.95 -13.80 -8.95
N GLY A 220 9.36 -14.93 -9.22
CA GLY A 220 9.83 -15.95 -10.16
C GLY A 220 10.32 -17.26 -9.52
N TRP A 221 10.23 -17.40 -8.20
CA TRP A 221 10.52 -18.64 -7.48
C TRP A 221 9.33 -19.59 -7.48
N GLU A 222 8.12 -19.04 -7.54
CA GLU A 222 6.86 -19.76 -7.51
C GLU A 222 6.45 -20.30 -8.90
N ILE A 223 5.51 -21.25 -8.88
CA ILE A 223 4.91 -21.80 -10.12
C ILE A 223 4.08 -20.72 -10.82
N ALA A 224 3.30 -19.95 -10.05
CA ALA A 224 2.48 -18.85 -10.50
C ALA A 224 2.02 -18.02 -9.31
N VAL A 225 1.78 -16.72 -9.51
CA VAL A 225 1.25 -15.83 -8.47
C VAL A 225 -0.13 -16.31 -8.01
N GLY A 226 -0.25 -16.58 -6.71
CA GLY A 226 -1.42 -17.22 -6.11
C GLY A 226 -1.28 -18.74 -5.95
N GLN A 227 -0.22 -19.33 -6.49
CA GLN A 227 0.17 -20.72 -6.24
C GLN A 227 1.56 -20.73 -5.62
N TRP A 228 1.62 -20.60 -4.30
CA TRP A 228 2.83 -20.38 -3.53
C TRP A 228 3.58 -21.67 -3.22
N ASP A 229 3.81 -22.46 -4.25
CA ASP A 229 4.75 -23.58 -4.27
C ASP A 229 5.93 -23.21 -5.17
N HIS A 230 7.13 -23.66 -4.80
CA HIS A 230 8.32 -23.42 -5.63
C HIS A 230 8.25 -24.15 -6.97
N ASP A 231 8.77 -23.54 -8.02
CA ASP A 231 8.91 -24.22 -9.30
C ASP A 231 10.07 -25.24 -9.22
N GLU A 232 9.73 -26.54 -9.17
CA GLU A 232 10.71 -27.64 -9.07
C GLU A 232 11.74 -27.64 -10.21
N ARG A 233 11.43 -27.07 -11.37
CA ARG A 233 12.39 -26.95 -12.49
C ARG A 233 13.47 -25.94 -12.18
N LYS A 234 13.15 -24.88 -11.43
CA LYS A 234 14.06 -23.81 -11.02
C LYS A 234 14.73 -24.11 -9.67
N PHE A 235 13.99 -24.72 -8.76
CA PHE A 235 14.40 -25.02 -7.38
C PHE A 235 14.16 -26.49 -7.04
N PRO A 236 14.91 -27.42 -7.65
CA PRO A 236 14.66 -28.86 -7.51
C PRO A 236 14.83 -29.40 -6.09
N LYS A 237 15.52 -28.67 -5.22
CA LYS A 237 15.70 -29.04 -3.80
C LYS A 237 14.79 -28.23 -2.86
N GLY A 238 13.86 -27.43 -3.43
CA GLY A 238 13.05 -26.48 -2.66
C GLY A 238 13.83 -25.26 -2.18
N LEU A 239 13.18 -24.40 -1.41
CA LEU A 239 13.75 -23.13 -0.93
C LEU A 239 14.51 -23.27 0.39
N LYS A 240 14.14 -24.23 1.25
CA LYS A 240 14.76 -24.41 2.56
C LYS A 240 16.30 -24.46 2.55
N PRO A 241 16.96 -25.24 1.66
CA PRO A 241 18.42 -25.28 1.62
C PRO A 241 19.05 -23.92 1.28
N LEU A 242 18.39 -23.11 0.44
CA LEU A 242 18.87 -21.76 0.13
C LEU A 242 18.71 -20.81 1.31
N VAL A 243 17.61 -20.91 2.05
CA VAL A 243 17.39 -20.16 3.27
C VAL A 243 18.50 -20.45 4.29
N ASP A 244 18.83 -21.73 4.49
CA ASP A 244 19.92 -22.13 5.38
C ASP A 244 21.27 -21.56 4.92
N GLU A 245 21.59 -21.59 3.62
CA GLU A 245 22.80 -20.99 3.06
C GLU A 245 22.84 -19.45 3.22
N ILE A 246 21.69 -18.77 3.14
CA ILE A 246 21.58 -17.33 3.39
C ILE A 246 21.87 -17.03 4.87
N HIS A 247 21.27 -17.78 5.79
CA HIS A 247 21.51 -17.66 7.23
C HIS A 247 22.95 -17.96 7.61
N ASP A 248 23.54 -19.03 7.05
CA ASP A 248 24.95 -19.40 7.27
C ASP A 248 25.91 -18.30 6.76
N SER A 249 25.45 -17.50 5.79
CA SER A 249 26.17 -16.31 5.32
C SER A 249 26.02 -15.10 6.25
N GLY A 250 25.18 -15.20 7.27
CA GLY A 250 24.93 -14.16 8.26
C GLY A 250 23.86 -13.15 7.85
N PHE A 251 23.09 -13.41 6.82
CA PHE A 251 22.03 -12.54 6.31
C PHE A 251 20.66 -12.98 6.80
N LEU A 252 19.68 -12.04 6.75
CA LEU A 252 18.27 -12.38 6.83
C LEU A 252 17.80 -12.89 5.48
N ALA A 253 16.94 -13.90 5.48
CA ALA A 253 16.36 -14.45 4.28
C ALA A 253 14.97 -13.82 4.00
N GLY A 254 14.84 -13.12 2.88
CA GLY A 254 13.57 -12.54 2.43
C GLY A 254 12.97 -13.29 1.27
N LEU A 255 11.63 -13.31 1.19
CA LEU A 255 10.88 -13.87 0.08
C LEU A 255 9.82 -12.88 -0.40
N TRP A 256 9.77 -12.64 -1.71
CA TRP A 256 8.69 -11.85 -2.29
C TRP A 256 7.40 -12.66 -2.41
N LEU A 257 6.29 -12.03 -2.09
CA LEU A 257 4.94 -12.58 -2.22
C LEU A 257 3.96 -11.47 -2.63
N ALA A 258 2.95 -11.84 -3.43
CA ALA A 258 1.75 -11.05 -3.68
C ALA A 258 0.51 -11.81 -3.17
N PRO A 259 0.34 -11.95 -1.85
CA PRO A 259 -0.53 -12.96 -1.25
C PRO A 259 -2.02 -12.70 -1.45
N PHE A 260 -2.43 -11.47 -1.79
CA PHE A 260 -3.83 -11.07 -1.91
C PHE A 260 -4.38 -11.13 -3.34
N VAL A 261 -3.61 -11.71 -4.25
CA VAL A 261 -4.02 -11.83 -5.66
C VAL A 261 -3.70 -13.20 -6.23
N ALA A 262 -4.37 -13.57 -7.31
CA ALA A 262 -4.08 -14.77 -8.09
C ALA A 262 -4.05 -14.42 -9.57
N GLU A 263 -3.02 -14.88 -10.28
CA GLU A 263 -2.98 -14.76 -11.74
C GLU A 263 -3.79 -15.85 -12.44
N GLU A 264 -4.22 -15.58 -13.68
CA GLU A 264 -5.11 -16.46 -14.44
C GLU A 264 -4.52 -17.86 -14.69
N ASN A 265 -3.20 -17.98 -14.75
CA ASN A 265 -2.52 -19.27 -14.96
C ASN A 265 -2.40 -20.10 -13.68
N SER A 266 -2.57 -19.52 -12.50
CA SER A 266 -2.48 -20.26 -11.24
C SER A 266 -3.58 -21.31 -11.07
N SER A 267 -3.30 -22.38 -10.33
CA SER A 267 -4.30 -23.37 -9.90
C SER A 267 -5.37 -22.71 -9.04
N LEU A 268 -4.98 -21.81 -8.14
CA LEU A 268 -5.90 -21.08 -7.28
C LEU A 268 -6.99 -20.37 -8.11
N PHE A 269 -6.59 -19.60 -9.11
CA PHE A 269 -7.55 -18.91 -9.96
C PHE A 269 -8.47 -19.88 -10.73
N LYS A 270 -7.96 -21.00 -11.18
CA LYS A 270 -8.72 -21.99 -11.99
C LYS A 270 -9.73 -22.76 -11.13
N GLU A 271 -9.33 -23.14 -9.92
CA GLU A 271 -10.06 -24.08 -9.07
C GLU A 271 -10.94 -23.39 -8.04
N HIS A 272 -10.59 -22.16 -7.61
CA HIS A 272 -11.23 -21.43 -6.52
C HIS A 272 -11.81 -20.07 -6.98
N LYS A 273 -12.65 -20.08 -8.01
CA LYS A 273 -13.31 -18.84 -8.50
C LYS A 273 -14.15 -18.12 -7.44
N SER A 274 -14.70 -18.87 -6.47
CA SER A 274 -15.46 -18.29 -5.35
C SER A 274 -14.59 -17.48 -4.37
N TRP A 275 -13.28 -17.67 -4.39
CA TRP A 275 -12.34 -16.93 -3.55
C TRP A 275 -11.96 -15.56 -4.10
N LEU A 276 -12.38 -15.27 -5.34
CA LEU A 276 -12.08 -13.98 -5.96
C LEU A 276 -13.05 -12.91 -5.45
N LEU A 277 -12.49 -11.76 -5.08
CA LEU A 277 -13.29 -10.58 -4.77
C LEU A 277 -14.20 -10.28 -5.96
N SER A 278 -15.51 -10.24 -5.73
CA SER A 278 -16.50 -9.98 -6.79
C SER A 278 -17.25 -8.67 -6.55
N ARG A 279 -17.55 -8.00 -7.63
CA ARG A 279 -18.46 -6.86 -7.67
C ARG A 279 -19.57 -7.17 -8.66
N ASP A 280 -20.84 -7.11 -8.21
CA ASP A 280 -22.01 -7.42 -9.02
C ASP A 280 -21.98 -8.84 -9.65
N GLY A 281 -21.31 -9.79 -8.97
CA GLY A 281 -21.17 -11.18 -9.42
C GLY A 281 -20.02 -11.44 -10.39
N GLU A 282 -19.25 -10.39 -10.76
CA GLU A 282 -18.04 -10.52 -11.55
C GLU A 282 -16.79 -10.34 -10.69
N GLY A 283 -15.77 -11.17 -10.91
CA GLY A 283 -14.51 -11.06 -10.22
C GLY A 283 -13.80 -9.72 -10.52
N TYR A 284 -13.06 -9.20 -9.55
CA TYR A 284 -12.33 -7.93 -9.70
C TYR A 284 -10.93 -8.17 -10.27
N LYS A 285 -10.75 -7.85 -11.55
CA LYS A 285 -9.44 -7.90 -12.22
C LYS A 285 -8.62 -6.66 -11.86
N CYS A 286 -7.51 -6.87 -11.17
CA CYS A 286 -6.65 -5.79 -10.69
C CYS A 286 -5.69 -5.26 -11.75
N GLY A 287 -5.26 -6.10 -12.71
CA GLY A 287 -4.32 -5.66 -13.73
C GLY A 287 -3.92 -6.74 -14.73
N CYS A 288 -2.94 -6.42 -15.56
CA CYS A 288 -2.47 -7.24 -16.68
C CYS A 288 -1.06 -7.81 -16.48
N ASN A 289 -0.43 -7.60 -15.31
CA ASN A 289 0.86 -8.21 -15.00
C ASN A 289 0.71 -9.73 -14.96
N TRP A 290 1.81 -10.45 -15.15
CA TRP A 290 1.84 -11.91 -15.30
C TRP A 290 0.87 -12.36 -16.40
N SER A 291 -0.04 -13.27 -16.12
CA SER A 291 -1.11 -13.67 -17.04
C SER A 291 -2.40 -12.87 -16.88
N GLY A 292 -2.36 -11.73 -16.16
CA GLY A 292 -3.51 -11.00 -15.62
C GLY A 292 -3.86 -11.51 -14.21
N PHE A 293 -4.13 -10.58 -13.27
CA PHE A 293 -4.32 -10.97 -11.87
C PHE A 293 -5.60 -10.38 -11.28
N TRP A 294 -6.12 -11.09 -10.27
CA TRP A 294 -7.41 -10.88 -9.66
C TRP A 294 -7.28 -10.81 -8.15
N ALA A 295 -8.03 -9.92 -7.52
CA ALA A 295 -8.04 -9.81 -6.06
C ALA A 295 -8.70 -11.02 -5.41
N LEU A 296 -8.18 -11.44 -4.27
CA LEU A 296 -8.82 -12.42 -3.39
C LEU A 296 -9.75 -11.71 -2.41
N ASP A 297 -10.86 -12.36 -2.07
CA ASP A 297 -11.79 -11.90 -1.04
C ASP A 297 -11.23 -12.26 0.34
N ILE A 298 -10.59 -11.29 0.98
CA ILE A 298 -9.98 -11.49 2.32
C ILE A 298 -11.00 -11.55 3.46
N ASP A 299 -12.28 -11.36 3.19
CA ASP A 299 -13.36 -11.61 4.16
C ASP A 299 -13.82 -13.09 4.10
N ASP A 300 -13.44 -13.83 3.04
CA ASP A 300 -13.71 -15.26 2.95
C ASP A 300 -12.79 -16.06 3.88
N LYS A 301 -13.41 -16.90 4.71
CA LYS A 301 -12.67 -17.73 5.67
C LYS A 301 -11.71 -18.72 5.01
N GLU A 302 -12.08 -19.29 3.87
CA GLU A 302 -11.25 -20.25 3.14
C GLU A 302 -9.99 -19.54 2.59
N VAL A 303 -10.12 -18.31 2.11
CA VAL A 303 -9.01 -17.45 1.69
C VAL A 303 -8.07 -17.16 2.87
N ILE A 304 -8.62 -16.77 4.01
CA ILE A 304 -7.82 -16.54 5.22
C ILE A 304 -7.07 -17.81 5.65
N ASP A 305 -7.72 -18.96 5.63
CA ASP A 305 -7.09 -20.23 6.01
C ASP A 305 -6.01 -20.64 4.99
N TYR A 306 -6.21 -20.35 3.70
CA TYR A 306 -5.19 -20.52 2.67
C TYR A 306 -3.98 -19.61 2.91
N LEU A 307 -4.19 -18.33 3.18
CA LEU A 307 -3.12 -17.39 3.47
C LEU A 307 -2.32 -17.77 4.72
N ARG A 308 -3.00 -18.22 5.78
CA ARG A 308 -2.33 -18.72 6.99
C ARG A 308 -1.41 -19.91 6.69
N LYS A 309 -1.86 -20.87 5.90
CA LYS A 309 -1.05 -22.01 5.48
C LYS A 309 0.16 -21.59 4.64
N THR A 310 -0.04 -20.62 3.74
CA THR A 310 1.04 -20.07 2.93
C THR A 310 2.11 -19.42 3.81
N PHE A 311 1.71 -18.55 4.74
CA PHE A 311 2.66 -17.91 5.65
C PHE A 311 3.30 -18.89 6.64
N ASP A 312 2.56 -19.89 7.12
CA ASP A 312 3.12 -20.96 7.96
C ASP A 312 4.22 -21.72 7.23
N LYS A 313 3.99 -22.08 5.96
CA LYS A 313 5.00 -22.69 5.09
C LYS A 313 6.23 -21.81 4.94
N VAL A 314 6.05 -20.51 4.63
CA VAL A 314 7.16 -19.57 4.39
C VAL A 314 8.01 -19.39 5.64
N PHE A 315 7.39 -19.13 6.79
CA PHE A 315 8.12 -18.82 8.01
C PHE A 315 8.57 -20.06 8.79
N ASN A 316 7.69 -21.06 8.93
CA ASN A 316 7.97 -22.19 9.82
C ASN A 316 8.56 -23.40 9.09
N GLU A 317 8.17 -23.67 7.83
CA GLU A 317 8.74 -24.81 7.09
C GLU A 317 10.01 -24.41 6.34
N TRP A 318 10.02 -23.28 5.63
CA TRP A 318 11.18 -22.82 4.87
C TRP A 318 12.13 -21.96 5.69
N GLY A 319 11.65 -21.27 6.70
CA GLY A 319 12.46 -20.51 7.67
C GLY A 319 12.87 -19.11 7.19
N PHE A 320 12.10 -18.47 6.32
CA PHE A 320 12.32 -17.06 5.98
C PHE A 320 12.04 -16.15 7.19
N ASP A 321 12.69 -14.96 7.23
CA ASP A 321 12.55 -13.94 8.29
C ASP A 321 11.47 -12.92 7.97
#